data_5904b3c83837b6d5825dbc0f28fc1c9e
#
_entry.id   5904b3c83837b6d5825dbc0f28fc1c9e
#
_cell.length_a   1.000
_cell.length_b   1.000
_cell.length_c   1.000
_cell.angle_alpha   90.00
_cell.angle_beta   90.00
_cell.angle_gamma   90.00
#
_symmetry.space_group_name_H-M   'P 1'
#
loop_
_entity.id
_entity.type
_entity.pdbx_description
1 polymer ?
#
loop_
_entity_poly.entity_id
_entity_poly.type
_entity_poly.pdbx_seq_one_letter_code
_entity_poly.pdbx_strand_id
1 'polypeptide(L)'
;MASRKGIGVTIAILVGVVAASFLVYLIPEDTTMKITVSDFGKHLDITKERASMESSGIDESFKKLTEKKLSPDEYITIAEVTSRQINSLVIELTDSGATQEWTESYISYIGALKKLNEMITETIVIANLMDNDDNSDSINEIIAKIHQLKAESLDLTKESDAVRP
;
A
#
# COMPACT_ATOMS: atom_id res chain seq x y z
N MET A 1 -46.65 -11.13 -17.47
CA MET A 1 -46.10 -12.20 -18.34
C MET A 1 -44.73 -11.78 -18.81
N ALA A 2 -43.68 -12.50 -18.40
CA ALA A 2 -42.32 -12.19 -18.84
C ALA A 2 -42.17 -12.50 -20.33
N SER A 3 -41.72 -11.54 -21.11
CA SER A 3 -41.52 -11.68 -22.56
C SER A 3 -40.47 -12.75 -22.83
N ARG A 4 -40.77 -13.70 -23.73
CA ARG A 4 -39.82 -14.75 -24.16
C ARG A 4 -38.49 -14.17 -24.65
N LYS A 5 -38.46 -12.95 -25.17
CA LYS A 5 -37.25 -12.20 -25.54
C LYS A 5 -36.43 -11.77 -24.32
N GLY A 6 -37.07 -11.37 -23.21
CA GLY A 6 -36.38 -10.98 -21.97
C GLY A 6 -35.70 -12.16 -21.31
N ILE A 7 -36.32 -13.35 -21.30
CA ILE A 7 -35.72 -14.58 -20.74
C ILE A 7 -34.47 -14.97 -21.52
N GLY A 8 -34.51 -14.87 -22.87
CA GLY A 8 -33.34 -15.17 -23.71
C GLY A 8 -32.14 -14.27 -23.45
N VAL A 9 -32.37 -12.97 -23.24
CA VAL A 9 -31.29 -12.00 -22.90
C VAL A 9 -30.71 -12.30 -21.54
N THR A 10 -31.53 -12.61 -20.54
CA THR A 10 -31.04 -12.95 -19.18
C THR A 10 -30.19 -14.21 -19.18
N ILE A 11 -30.59 -15.25 -19.93
CA ILE A 11 -29.81 -16.48 -20.07
C ILE A 11 -28.48 -16.21 -20.79
N ALA A 12 -28.46 -15.39 -21.84
CA ALA A 12 -27.26 -15.04 -22.57
C ALA A 12 -26.25 -14.29 -21.67
N ILE A 13 -26.74 -13.38 -20.83
CA ILE A 13 -25.89 -12.65 -19.84
C ILE A 13 -25.35 -13.61 -18.79
N LEU A 14 -26.17 -14.52 -18.25
CA LEU A 14 -25.72 -15.51 -17.25
C LEU A 14 -24.66 -16.46 -17.83
N VAL A 15 -24.85 -16.95 -19.05
CA VAL A 15 -23.88 -17.80 -19.76
C VAL A 15 -22.57 -17.01 -20.01
N GLY A 16 -22.68 -15.74 -20.40
CA GLY A 16 -21.52 -14.87 -20.59
C GLY A 16 -20.71 -14.65 -19.31
N VAL A 17 -21.37 -14.43 -18.17
CA VAL A 17 -20.71 -14.27 -16.85
C VAL A 17 -20.04 -15.58 -16.41
N VAL A 18 -20.71 -16.72 -16.59
CA VAL A 18 -20.14 -18.05 -16.27
C VAL A 18 -18.94 -18.34 -17.16
N ALA A 19 -19.03 -18.08 -18.46
CA ALA A 19 -17.90 -18.28 -19.39
C ALA A 19 -16.72 -17.36 -19.07
N ALA A 20 -16.95 -16.10 -18.71
CA ALA A 20 -15.91 -15.17 -18.28
C ALA A 20 -15.24 -15.63 -16.98
N SER A 21 -16.01 -16.18 -16.02
CA SER A 21 -15.47 -16.75 -14.78
C SER A 21 -14.60 -17.99 -15.04
N PHE A 22 -14.97 -18.82 -16.02
CA PHE A 22 -14.15 -19.97 -16.43
C PHE A 22 -12.87 -19.56 -17.15
N LEU A 23 -12.89 -18.48 -17.93
CA LEU A 23 -11.69 -17.97 -18.60
C LEU A 23 -10.62 -17.47 -17.58
N VAL A 24 -11.05 -16.88 -16.46
CA VAL A 24 -10.14 -16.50 -15.37
C VAL A 24 -9.48 -17.73 -14.73
N TYR A 25 -10.17 -18.88 -14.69
CA TYR A 25 -9.63 -20.14 -14.14
C TYR A 25 -8.71 -20.89 -15.11
N LEU A 26 -8.79 -20.58 -16.41
CA LEU A 26 -7.96 -21.18 -17.46
C LEU A 26 -6.69 -20.38 -17.76
N ILE A 27 -6.52 -19.19 -17.17
CA ILE A 27 -5.23 -18.46 -17.19
C ILE A 27 -4.30 -19.24 -16.26
N PRO A 28 -3.22 -19.88 -16.78
CA PRO A 28 -2.26 -20.54 -15.90
C PRO A 28 -1.73 -19.51 -14.90
N GLU A 29 -1.68 -19.86 -13.62
CA GLU A 29 -1.13 -19.01 -12.55
C GLU A 29 0.36 -18.66 -12.76
N ASP A 30 0.99 -19.25 -13.76
CA ASP A 30 2.42 -19.07 -14.09
C ASP A 30 2.73 -17.84 -14.98
N THR A 31 1.75 -16.98 -15.30
CA THR A 31 1.99 -15.71 -15.99
C THR A 31 2.22 -14.53 -15.03
N THR A 32 2.57 -14.77 -13.78
CA THR A 32 3.23 -13.72 -13.00
C THR A 32 4.56 -13.42 -13.70
N MET A 33 4.68 -12.25 -14.30
CA MET A 33 5.99 -11.74 -14.74
C MET A 33 6.89 -11.75 -13.51
N LYS A 34 7.70 -12.81 -13.33
CA LYS A 34 8.78 -12.79 -12.35
C LYS A 34 9.71 -11.67 -12.78
N ILE A 35 9.72 -10.59 -12.04
CA ILE A 35 10.72 -9.54 -12.20
C ILE A 35 12.05 -10.21 -11.90
N THR A 36 12.83 -10.51 -12.96
CA THR A 36 14.18 -11.07 -12.78
C THR A 36 15.05 -9.90 -12.34
N VAL A 37 15.28 -9.79 -11.06
CA VAL A 37 16.18 -8.80 -10.49
C VAL A 37 17.61 -9.29 -10.74
N SER A 38 18.37 -8.54 -11.54
CA SER A 38 19.78 -8.85 -11.85
C SER A 38 20.75 -8.28 -10.80
N ASP A 39 20.32 -7.28 -10.05
CA ASP A 39 21.10 -6.57 -9.03
C ASP A 39 20.17 -6.23 -7.85
N PHE A 40 20.19 -7.07 -6.83
CA PHE A 40 19.32 -6.91 -5.65
C PHE A 40 19.66 -5.66 -4.82
N GLY A 41 20.93 -5.27 -4.77
CA GLY A 41 21.37 -4.07 -4.09
C GLY A 41 20.75 -2.83 -4.72
N LYS A 42 20.93 -2.67 -6.02
CA LYS A 42 20.38 -1.55 -6.78
C LYS A 42 18.84 -1.54 -6.75
N HIS A 43 18.21 -2.70 -6.86
CA HIS A 43 16.75 -2.81 -6.78
C HIS A 43 16.23 -2.33 -5.42
N LEU A 44 16.87 -2.75 -4.33
CA LEU A 44 16.50 -2.31 -2.99
C LEU A 44 16.71 -0.80 -2.81
N ASP A 45 17.82 -0.23 -3.33
CA ASP A 45 18.09 1.20 -3.26
C ASP A 45 17.04 2.03 -4.01
N ILE A 46 16.67 1.63 -5.21
CA ILE A 46 15.60 2.28 -5.99
C ILE A 46 14.27 2.21 -5.24
N THR A 47 13.96 1.06 -4.65
CA THR A 47 12.73 0.89 -3.87
C THR A 47 12.72 1.78 -2.62
N LYS A 48 13.87 1.93 -1.96
CA LYS A 48 14.04 2.85 -0.81
C LYS A 48 13.86 4.31 -1.23
N GLU A 49 14.43 4.71 -2.36
CA GLU A 49 14.26 6.06 -2.89
C GLU A 49 12.79 6.37 -3.20
N ARG A 50 12.09 5.47 -3.89
CA ARG A 50 10.65 5.62 -4.17
C ARG A 50 9.83 5.74 -2.88
N ALA A 51 10.04 4.86 -1.91
CA ALA A 51 9.35 4.91 -0.64
C ALA A 51 9.63 6.20 0.14
N SER A 52 10.86 6.72 0.07
CA SER A 52 11.23 8.00 0.68
C SER A 52 10.48 9.18 0.05
N MET A 53 10.32 9.19 -1.27
CA MET A 53 9.53 10.22 -1.97
C MET A 53 8.07 10.18 -1.53
N GLU A 54 7.46 8.98 -1.47
CA GLU A 54 6.08 8.80 -1.01
C GLU A 54 5.90 9.22 0.45
N SER A 55 6.84 8.84 1.34
CA SER A 55 6.82 9.25 2.74
C SER A 55 6.94 10.76 2.92
N SER A 56 7.79 11.41 2.14
CA SER A 56 7.95 12.87 2.19
C SER A 56 6.70 13.59 1.69
N GLY A 57 6.07 13.07 0.63
CA GLY A 57 4.84 13.62 0.06
C GLY A 57 3.67 13.53 1.03
N ILE A 58 3.52 12.40 1.72
CA ILE A 58 2.45 12.23 2.71
C ILE A 58 2.70 13.09 3.97
N ASP A 59 3.94 13.19 4.45
CA ASP A 59 4.30 14.06 5.59
C ASP A 59 3.95 15.54 5.28
N GLU A 60 4.24 16.02 4.07
CA GLU A 60 3.90 17.38 3.64
C GLU A 60 2.38 17.58 3.55
N SER A 61 1.67 16.60 2.99
CA SER A 61 0.22 16.64 2.86
C SER A 61 -0.47 16.60 4.22
N PHE A 62 0.01 15.78 5.16
CA PHE A 62 -0.49 15.72 6.52
C PHE A 62 -0.26 17.03 7.28
N LYS A 63 0.89 17.68 7.07
CA LYS A 63 1.13 19.01 7.60
C LYS A 63 0.14 20.04 7.05
N LYS A 64 -0.16 20.02 5.74
CA LYS A 64 -1.17 20.90 5.14
C LYS A 64 -2.56 20.66 5.71
N LEU A 65 -2.91 19.39 5.98
CA LEU A 65 -4.17 19.03 6.65
C LEU A 65 -4.24 19.66 8.04
N THR A 66 -3.21 19.46 8.88
CA THR A 66 -3.18 19.98 10.26
C THR A 66 -3.16 21.52 10.30
N GLU A 67 -2.59 22.17 9.30
CA GLU A 67 -2.62 23.63 9.10
C GLU A 67 -3.93 24.12 8.46
N LYS A 68 -4.92 23.23 8.23
CA LYS A 68 -6.21 23.54 7.56
C LYS A 68 -6.03 24.14 6.14
N LYS A 69 -4.93 23.84 5.47
CA LYS A 69 -4.64 24.20 4.07
C LYS A 69 -5.08 23.16 3.06
N LEU A 70 -5.43 21.98 3.53
CA LEU A 70 -5.95 20.87 2.77
C LEU A 70 -7.19 20.35 3.49
N SER A 71 -8.25 20.01 2.76
CA SER A 71 -9.46 19.43 3.37
C SER A 71 -9.23 17.96 3.75
N PRO A 72 -9.97 17.42 4.74
CA PRO A 72 -9.90 16.01 5.10
C PRO A 72 -10.10 15.07 3.90
N ASP A 73 -11.11 15.31 3.06
CA ASP A 73 -11.42 14.46 1.90
C ASP A 73 -10.29 14.46 0.86
N GLU A 74 -9.70 15.63 0.57
CA GLU A 74 -8.54 15.72 -0.32
C GLU A 74 -7.34 14.98 0.24
N TYR A 75 -7.09 15.12 1.55
CA TYR A 75 -6.02 14.40 2.22
C TYR A 75 -6.21 12.89 2.16
N ILE A 76 -7.41 12.40 2.49
CA ILE A 76 -7.75 10.97 2.45
C ILE A 76 -7.47 10.41 1.06
N THR A 77 -7.87 11.13 0.00
CA THR A 77 -7.61 10.71 -1.38
C THR A 77 -6.10 10.55 -1.65
N ILE A 78 -5.28 11.52 -1.22
CA ILE A 78 -3.82 11.46 -1.36
C ILE A 78 -3.25 10.28 -0.56
N ALA A 79 -3.67 10.14 0.70
CA ALA A 79 -3.18 9.09 1.60
C ALA A 79 -3.51 7.69 1.09
N GLU A 80 -4.70 7.47 0.54
CA GLU A 80 -5.07 6.19 -0.07
C GLU A 80 -4.25 5.86 -1.32
N VAL A 81 -3.93 6.86 -2.15
CA VAL A 81 -3.06 6.66 -3.32
C VAL A 81 -1.66 6.28 -2.85
N THR A 82 -1.09 7.03 -1.89
CA THR A 82 0.23 6.74 -1.32
C THR A 82 0.28 5.35 -0.67
N SER A 83 -0.75 4.98 0.10
CA SER A 83 -0.87 3.64 0.70
C SER A 83 -0.81 2.53 -0.36
N ARG A 84 -1.52 2.70 -1.48
CA ARG A 84 -1.48 1.74 -2.61
C ARG A 84 -0.10 1.68 -3.27
N GLN A 85 0.60 2.81 -3.40
CA GLN A 85 1.97 2.85 -3.93
C GLN A 85 2.95 2.13 -3.01
N ILE A 86 2.89 2.35 -1.69
CA ILE A 86 3.70 1.61 -0.72
C ILE A 86 3.39 0.11 -0.76
N ASN A 87 2.13 -0.29 -0.85
CA ASN A 87 1.76 -1.70 -1.01
C ASN A 87 2.31 -2.32 -2.30
N SER A 88 2.36 -1.56 -3.40
CA SER A 88 2.98 -2.03 -4.64
C SER A 88 4.47 -2.29 -4.47
N LEU A 89 5.19 -1.47 -3.68
CA LEU A 89 6.60 -1.72 -3.35
C LEU A 89 6.78 -2.99 -2.51
N VAL A 90 5.87 -3.25 -1.56
CA VAL A 90 5.87 -4.50 -0.79
C VAL A 90 5.72 -5.71 -1.69
N ILE A 91 4.78 -5.67 -2.65
CA ILE A 91 4.56 -6.74 -3.62
C ILE A 91 5.81 -6.92 -4.49
N GLU A 92 6.36 -5.82 -5.04
CA GLU A 92 7.56 -5.83 -5.88
C GLU A 92 8.74 -6.52 -5.18
N LEU A 93 8.99 -6.18 -3.90
CA LEU A 93 10.05 -6.82 -3.12
C LEU A 93 9.75 -8.29 -2.82
N THR A 94 8.50 -8.63 -2.53
CA THR A 94 8.08 -10.01 -2.24
C THR A 94 8.27 -10.91 -3.47
N ASP A 95 7.93 -10.40 -4.65
CA ASP A 95 7.95 -11.16 -5.90
C ASP A 95 9.34 -11.12 -6.60
N SER A 96 10.29 -10.36 -6.06
CA SER A 96 11.64 -10.18 -6.63
C SER A 96 12.48 -11.47 -6.69
N GLY A 97 12.13 -12.48 -5.87
CA GLY A 97 12.89 -13.73 -5.78
C GLY A 97 14.30 -13.52 -5.21
N ALA A 98 14.43 -12.68 -4.17
CA ALA A 98 15.71 -12.39 -3.54
C ALA A 98 16.48 -13.67 -3.18
N THR A 99 17.80 -13.67 -3.48
CA THR A 99 18.67 -14.78 -3.12
C THR A 99 18.80 -14.90 -1.59
N GLN A 100 19.28 -16.06 -1.12
CA GLN A 100 19.43 -16.31 0.31
C GLN A 100 20.25 -15.22 1.02
N GLU A 101 21.25 -14.68 0.38
CA GLU A 101 22.11 -13.60 0.90
C GLU A 101 21.35 -12.28 1.11
N TRP A 102 20.35 -11.99 0.26
CA TRP A 102 19.56 -10.76 0.30
C TRP A 102 18.25 -10.89 1.07
N THR A 103 17.82 -12.12 1.40
CA THR A 103 16.49 -12.40 1.98
C THR A 103 16.26 -11.60 3.26
N GLU A 104 17.24 -11.57 4.16
CA GLU A 104 17.12 -10.90 5.46
C GLU A 104 16.94 -9.37 5.30
N SER A 105 17.76 -8.75 4.44
CA SER A 105 17.65 -7.33 4.11
C SER A 105 16.30 -6.98 3.48
N TYR A 106 15.80 -7.80 2.58
CA TYR A 106 14.47 -7.58 1.96
C TYR A 106 13.33 -7.74 2.95
N ILE A 107 13.37 -8.77 3.82
CA ILE A 107 12.34 -8.99 4.85
C ILE A 107 12.26 -7.79 5.80
N SER A 108 13.40 -7.30 6.29
CA SER A 108 13.44 -6.14 7.18
C SER A 108 12.87 -4.90 6.48
N TYR A 109 13.21 -4.68 5.20
CA TYR A 109 12.68 -3.53 4.48
C TYR A 109 11.19 -3.66 4.12
N ILE A 110 10.70 -4.86 3.80
CA ILE A 110 9.25 -5.14 3.68
C ILE A 110 8.54 -4.81 4.99
N GLY A 111 9.14 -5.17 6.12
CA GLY A 111 8.64 -4.77 7.45
C GLY A 111 8.55 -3.26 7.62
N ALA A 112 9.60 -2.53 7.21
CA ALA A 112 9.63 -1.07 7.24
C ALA A 112 8.49 -0.44 6.41
N LEU A 113 8.27 -0.93 5.19
CA LEU A 113 7.19 -0.45 4.32
C LEU A 113 5.80 -0.73 4.90
N LYS A 114 5.61 -1.88 5.55
CA LYS A 114 4.34 -2.20 6.23
C LYS A 114 4.08 -1.22 7.39
N LYS A 115 5.11 -0.89 8.19
CA LYS A 115 4.98 0.11 9.26
C LYS A 115 4.68 1.51 8.71
N LEU A 116 5.30 1.89 7.60
CA LEU A 116 4.99 3.12 6.90
C LEU A 116 3.52 3.15 6.44
N ASN A 117 3.02 2.04 5.90
CA ASN A 117 1.63 1.94 5.46
C ASN A 117 0.63 1.98 6.63
N GLU A 118 0.95 1.33 7.75
CA GLU A 118 0.16 1.44 9.00
C GLU A 118 0.12 2.91 9.47
N MET A 119 1.25 3.62 9.44
CA MET A 119 1.33 5.05 9.77
C MET A 119 0.39 5.89 8.87
N ILE A 120 0.41 5.67 7.55
CA ILE A 120 -0.48 6.37 6.61
C ILE A 120 -1.96 6.10 6.98
N THR A 121 -2.30 4.88 7.34
CA THR A 121 -3.66 4.51 7.77
C THR A 121 -4.09 5.29 9.00
N GLU A 122 -3.20 5.45 9.99
CA GLU A 122 -3.51 6.24 11.20
C GLU A 122 -3.71 7.73 10.88
N THR A 123 -2.99 8.28 9.90
CA THR A 123 -3.23 9.67 9.48
C THR A 123 -4.59 9.85 8.80
N ILE A 124 -5.11 8.84 8.10
CA ILE A 124 -6.48 8.84 7.55
C ILE A 124 -7.51 8.84 8.70
N VAL A 125 -7.26 8.09 9.78
CA VAL A 125 -8.13 8.13 10.96
C VAL A 125 -8.18 9.54 11.56
N ILE A 126 -7.04 10.23 11.68
CA ILE A 126 -7.01 11.63 12.13
C ILE A 126 -7.84 12.52 11.20
N ALA A 127 -7.68 12.39 9.87
CA ALA A 127 -8.43 13.19 8.91
C ALA A 127 -9.95 13.03 9.10
N ASN A 128 -10.42 11.80 9.34
CA ASN A 128 -11.83 11.50 9.61
C ASN A 128 -12.33 12.05 10.96
N LEU A 129 -11.44 12.22 11.95
CA LEU A 129 -11.78 12.74 13.27
C LEU A 129 -11.77 14.28 13.33
N MET A 130 -11.10 14.95 12.39
CA MET A 130 -10.93 16.40 12.42
C MET A 130 -12.22 17.20 12.24
N ASP A 131 -13.28 16.58 11.72
CA ASP A 131 -14.59 17.23 11.56
C ASP A 131 -15.41 17.31 12.88
N ASN A 132 -14.93 16.67 13.96
CA ASN A 132 -15.62 16.63 15.25
C ASN A 132 -14.74 17.22 16.35
N ASP A 133 -15.14 18.33 16.94
CA ASP A 133 -14.37 19.07 17.96
C ASP A 133 -14.11 18.30 19.28
N ASP A 134 -14.87 17.24 19.56
CA ASP A 134 -14.77 16.45 20.81
C ASP A 134 -13.66 15.37 20.79
N ASN A 135 -12.83 15.27 19.74
CA ASN A 135 -11.91 14.16 19.52
C ASN A 135 -10.43 14.44 19.88
N SER A 136 -10.14 15.53 20.60
CA SER A 136 -8.75 15.96 20.87
C SER A 136 -7.88 14.90 21.56
N ASP A 137 -8.42 14.18 22.54
CA ASP A 137 -7.67 13.14 23.27
C ASP A 137 -7.36 11.94 22.37
N SER A 138 -8.35 11.50 21.60
CA SER A 138 -8.18 10.41 20.62
C SER A 138 -7.14 10.77 19.55
N ILE A 139 -7.13 12.00 19.07
CA ILE A 139 -6.15 12.49 18.08
C ILE A 139 -4.73 12.45 18.67
N ASN A 140 -4.54 12.84 19.93
CA ASN A 140 -3.23 12.81 20.59
C ASN A 140 -2.70 11.38 20.75
N GLU A 141 -3.55 10.40 21.08
CA GLU A 141 -3.16 8.98 21.13
C GLU A 141 -2.74 8.47 19.76
N ILE A 142 -3.48 8.82 18.71
CA ILE A 142 -3.15 8.41 17.34
C ILE A 142 -1.83 9.07 16.88
N ILE A 143 -1.59 10.33 17.20
CA ILE A 143 -0.32 11.02 16.91
C ILE A 143 0.86 10.29 17.58
N ALA A 144 0.72 9.88 18.84
CA ALA A 144 1.75 9.10 19.52
C ALA A 144 2.01 7.77 18.80
N LYS A 145 0.97 7.07 18.35
CA LYS A 145 1.08 5.84 17.56
C LYS A 145 1.77 6.08 16.21
N ILE A 146 1.45 7.17 15.52
CA ILE A 146 2.11 7.57 14.27
C ILE A 146 3.62 7.74 14.49
N HIS A 147 4.03 8.42 15.57
CA HIS A 147 5.44 8.59 15.90
C HIS A 147 6.14 7.26 16.18
N GLN A 148 5.47 6.35 16.90
CA GLN A 148 5.99 5.00 17.14
C GLN A 148 6.17 4.23 15.84
N LEU A 149 5.15 4.17 14.97
CA LEU A 149 5.20 3.46 13.68
C LEU A 149 6.31 4.01 12.78
N LYS A 150 6.50 5.34 12.79
CA LYS A 150 7.58 5.99 12.04
C LYS A 150 8.96 5.58 12.58
N ALA A 151 9.13 5.50 13.89
CA ALA A 151 10.38 5.03 14.51
C ALA A 151 10.65 3.56 14.17
N GLU A 152 9.63 2.68 14.29
CA GLU A 152 9.73 1.26 13.93
C GLU A 152 10.11 1.07 12.44
N SER A 153 9.51 1.85 11.53
CA SER A 153 9.85 1.83 10.10
C SER A 153 11.31 2.23 9.86
N LEU A 154 11.79 3.27 10.52
CA LEU A 154 13.18 3.70 10.41
C LEU A 154 14.17 2.67 10.96
N ASP A 155 13.86 2.01 12.06
CA ASP A 155 14.73 1.00 12.67
C ASP A 155 14.81 -0.25 11.79
N LEU A 156 13.69 -0.71 11.23
CA LEU A 156 13.66 -1.80 10.25
C LEU A 156 14.41 -1.42 8.95
N THR A 157 14.38 -0.16 8.54
CA THR A 157 15.19 0.32 7.40
C THR A 157 16.67 0.22 7.68
N LYS A 158 17.13 0.62 8.89
CA LYS A 158 18.52 0.49 9.32
C LYS A 158 18.94 -0.97 9.43
N GLU A 159 18.07 -1.81 9.98
CA GLU A 159 18.29 -3.25 10.05
C GLU A 159 18.48 -3.84 8.65
N SER A 160 17.62 -3.49 7.71
CA SER A 160 17.76 -3.86 6.29
C SER A 160 19.14 -3.47 5.74
N ASP A 161 19.66 -2.29 6.07
CA ASP A 161 20.98 -1.85 5.61
C ASP A 161 22.13 -2.58 6.30
N ALA A 162 21.97 -2.93 7.57
CA ALA A 162 23.00 -3.60 8.37
C ALA A 162 23.23 -5.06 7.96
N VAL A 163 22.22 -5.73 7.40
CA VAL A 163 22.27 -7.15 6.99
C VAL A 163 22.42 -7.33 5.47
N ARG A 164 22.82 -6.28 4.75
CA ARG A 164 23.18 -6.37 3.33
C ARG A 164 24.44 -7.20 3.16
N PRO A 165 24.51 -8.07 2.11
CA PRO A 165 25.72 -8.83 1.81
C PRO A 165 26.89 -7.92 1.38
#